data_ab16a994d64b105b5ad3cfcc3c974afe
#
_entry.id   ab16a994d64b105b5ad3cfcc3c974afe
#
_cell.length_a   1.000
_cell.length_b   1.000
_cell.length_c   1.000
_cell.angle_alpha   90.00
_cell.angle_beta   90.00
_cell.angle_gamma   90.00
#
_symmetry.space_group_name_H-M   'P 1'
#
loop_
_entity.id
_entity.type
_entity.pdbx_description
1 polymer ?
#
loop_
_entity_poly.entity_id
_entity_poly.type
_entity_poly.pdbx_seq_one_letter_code
_entity_poly.pdbx_strand_id
1 'polypeptide(L)'
;MSWIKEGELTVIERLCANIIKAGPMPKHVAFIMDGNRRYAQKCHVQRQQGHSQGFDKMAQTLRWCLNLGIQEVTVYAFSIENFKRSKEEVDGLMDLARQKFSRLLEEQENLKKHGVCIRVLGDLPLLPLDIQELIAQAVLATRNYNKCFLNVCFAYTSRHEISNAVREMAWGVEQGLLEPSDVSESLLDKCLYTSNSPDPDLLIRTSGEVRLSDFLLWQKARDSYMEERRRQQMERDQAYVTQKLQQEGFASHGDSRRRRTLLQKCTTMREERIQGFLQALEHKRVDFFERLCPVSA
;
A
#
# COMPACT_ATOMS: atom_id res chain seq x y z
N MET A 1 -17.38 17.08 6.70
CA MET A 1 -17.10 16.06 7.73
C MET A 1 -15.64 15.66 7.64
N SER A 2 -14.97 15.61 8.79
CA SER A 2 -13.54 15.39 8.96
C SER A 2 -13.14 13.93 8.68
N TRP A 3 -11.93 13.70 8.15
CA TRP A 3 -11.30 12.39 8.04
C TRP A 3 -10.96 11.82 9.43
N ILE A 4 -10.60 12.68 10.37
CA ILE A 4 -10.35 12.33 11.75
C ILE A 4 -11.41 13.06 12.56
N LYS A 5 -12.46 12.35 12.99
CA LYS A 5 -13.47 12.94 13.88
C LYS A 5 -12.83 13.27 15.22
N GLU A 6 -12.80 14.55 15.56
CA GLU A 6 -12.49 14.97 16.92
C GLU A 6 -13.65 14.60 17.87
N GLY A 7 -13.33 14.26 19.06
CA GLY A 7 -14.25 13.93 20.13
C GLY A 7 -13.68 12.86 21.04
N GLU A 8 -13.81 13.08 22.33
CA GLU A 8 -13.46 12.07 23.32
C GLU A 8 -14.39 10.85 23.17
N LEU A 9 -13.85 9.67 23.48
CA LEU A 9 -14.65 8.48 23.64
C LEU A 9 -15.64 8.68 24.80
N THR A 10 -16.87 8.26 24.61
CA THR A 10 -17.81 8.15 25.72
C THR A 10 -17.25 7.20 26.79
N VAL A 11 -17.77 7.30 28.02
CA VAL A 11 -17.33 6.44 29.12
C VAL A 11 -17.42 4.95 28.74
N ILE A 12 -18.50 4.55 28.07
CA ILE A 12 -18.74 3.17 27.60
C ILE A 12 -17.72 2.81 26.51
N GLU A 13 -17.51 3.65 25.50
CA GLU A 13 -16.51 3.41 24.44
C GLU A 13 -15.11 3.29 25.02
N ARG A 14 -14.77 4.09 26.04
CA ARG A 14 -13.46 4.03 26.74
C ARG A 14 -13.31 2.73 27.51
N LEU A 15 -14.35 2.29 28.22
CA LEU A 15 -14.37 1.00 28.91
C LEU A 15 -14.18 -0.15 27.92
N CYS A 16 -14.96 -0.19 26.83
CA CYS A 16 -14.81 -1.19 25.79
C CYS A 16 -13.42 -1.19 25.17
N ALA A 17 -12.87 0.00 24.84
CA ALA A 17 -11.52 0.13 24.30
C ALA A 17 -10.45 -0.42 25.27
N ASN A 18 -10.58 -0.18 26.56
CA ASN A 18 -9.65 -0.69 27.57
C ASN A 18 -9.71 -2.22 27.68
N ILE A 19 -10.92 -2.82 27.61
CA ILE A 19 -11.09 -4.27 27.60
C ILE A 19 -10.43 -4.88 26.35
N ILE A 20 -10.67 -4.30 25.17
CA ILE A 20 -10.11 -4.79 23.90
C ILE A 20 -8.57 -4.69 23.94
N LYS A 21 -8.02 -3.57 24.43
CA LYS A 21 -6.57 -3.35 24.56
C LYS A 21 -5.84 -4.30 25.52
N ALA A 22 -6.57 -4.97 26.38
CA ALA A 22 -5.97 -5.98 27.26
C ALA A 22 -5.56 -7.26 26.51
N GLY A 23 -6.05 -7.47 25.30
CA GLY A 23 -5.67 -8.56 24.41
C GLY A 23 -4.64 -8.16 23.34
N PRO A 24 -4.25 -9.10 22.47
CA PRO A 24 -3.36 -8.81 21.35
C PRO A 24 -4.05 -7.87 20.36
N MET A 25 -3.42 -6.72 20.11
CA MET A 25 -3.96 -5.72 19.18
C MET A 25 -3.31 -5.85 17.80
N PRO A 26 -4.10 -5.82 16.71
CA PRO A 26 -3.55 -5.74 15.38
C PRO A 26 -2.82 -4.40 15.18
N LYS A 27 -1.69 -4.43 14.48
CA LYS A 27 -0.94 -3.24 14.11
C LYS A 27 -1.46 -2.61 12.84
N HIS A 28 -1.87 -3.44 11.88
CA HIS A 28 -2.39 -3.04 10.58
C HIS A 28 -3.74 -3.69 10.30
N VAL A 29 -4.75 -2.86 10.02
CA VAL A 29 -6.10 -3.32 9.68
C VAL A 29 -6.50 -2.82 8.31
N ALA A 30 -6.99 -3.72 7.45
CA ALA A 30 -7.49 -3.38 6.13
C ALA A 30 -9.02 -3.47 6.05
N PHE A 31 -9.65 -2.52 5.35
CA PHE A 31 -11.11 -2.43 5.22
C PHE A 31 -11.57 -2.43 3.77
N ILE A 32 -12.53 -3.31 3.45
CA ILE A 32 -13.35 -3.23 2.25
C ILE A 32 -14.74 -2.73 2.68
N MET A 33 -15.02 -1.47 2.38
CA MET A 33 -16.28 -0.84 2.75
C MET A 33 -17.35 -1.17 1.71
N ASP A 34 -18.06 -2.25 1.90
CA ASP A 34 -19.13 -2.70 1.02
C ASP A 34 -20.53 -2.35 1.57
N GLY A 35 -21.53 -2.37 0.68
CA GLY A 35 -22.92 -2.21 1.01
C GLY A 35 -23.52 -0.81 0.85
N ASN A 36 -22.75 0.21 0.49
CA ASN A 36 -23.23 1.59 0.35
C ASN A 36 -24.42 1.74 -0.61
N ARG A 37 -24.42 1.00 -1.73
CA ARG A 37 -25.53 0.99 -2.70
C ARG A 37 -26.78 0.29 -2.13
N ARG A 38 -26.60 -0.85 -1.47
CA ARG A 38 -27.69 -1.60 -0.81
C ARG A 38 -28.31 -0.77 0.33
N TYR A 39 -27.46 -0.08 1.07
CA TYR A 39 -27.90 0.84 2.12
C TYR A 39 -28.70 2.02 1.54
N ALA A 40 -28.24 2.67 0.49
CA ALA A 40 -28.95 3.74 -0.17
C ALA A 40 -30.34 3.30 -0.66
N GLN A 41 -30.41 2.12 -1.28
CA GLN A 41 -31.66 1.52 -1.72
C GLN A 41 -32.62 1.21 -0.55
N LYS A 42 -32.10 0.63 0.55
CA LYS A 42 -32.89 0.32 1.75
C LYS A 42 -33.44 1.56 2.44
N CYS A 43 -32.68 2.66 2.45
CA CYS A 43 -33.05 3.92 3.07
C CYS A 43 -33.78 4.87 2.11
N HIS A 44 -34.07 4.47 0.87
CA HIS A 44 -34.72 5.29 -0.16
C HIS A 44 -34.01 6.63 -0.41
N VAL A 45 -32.66 6.62 -0.36
CA VAL A 45 -31.82 7.79 -0.65
C VAL A 45 -31.03 7.60 -1.94
N GLN A 46 -30.53 8.71 -2.49
CA GLN A 46 -29.67 8.65 -3.68
C GLN A 46 -28.38 7.88 -3.42
N ARG A 47 -27.84 7.17 -4.43
CA ARG A 47 -26.60 6.39 -4.32
C ARG A 47 -25.42 7.23 -3.82
N GLN A 48 -25.30 8.46 -4.30
CA GLN A 48 -24.27 9.42 -3.87
C GLN A 48 -24.34 9.70 -2.36
N GLN A 49 -25.56 9.85 -1.82
CA GLN A 49 -25.77 10.05 -0.39
C GLN A 49 -25.36 8.79 0.41
N GLY A 50 -25.62 7.58 -0.11
CA GLY A 50 -25.14 6.34 0.50
C GLY A 50 -23.62 6.25 0.56
N HIS A 51 -22.92 6.69 -0.49
CA HIS A 51 -21.45 6.76 -0.51
C HIS A 51 -20.90 7.79 0.48
N SER A 52 -21.52 8.97 0.59
CA SER A 52 -21.15 9.99 1.57
C SER A 52 -21.31 9.50 3.00
N GLN A 53 -22.43 8.85 3.31
CA GLN A 53 -22.68 8.28 4.65
C GLN A 53 -21.70 7.12 4.96
N GLY A 54 -21.35 6.31 3.94
CA GLY A 54 -20.32 5.29 4.07
C GLY A 54 -18.97 5.88 4.45
N PHE A 55 -18.60 7.01 3.83
CA PHE A 55 -17.37 7.73 4.20
C PHE A 55 -17.43 8.24 5.67
N ASP A 56 -18.55 8.72 6.12
CA ASP A 56 -18.71 9.20 7.50
C ASP A 56 -18.56 8.08 8.53
N LYS A 57 -19.01 6.86 8.18
CA LYS A 57 -18.78 5.67 8.99
C LYS A 57 -17.33 5.25 8.98
N MET A 58 -16.65 5.36 7.83
CA MET A 58 -15.20 5.14 7.75
C MET A 58 -14.44 6.09 8.67
N ALA A 59 -14.72 7.40 8.62
CA ALA A 59 -14.10 8.40 9.48
C ALA A 59 -14.31 8.09 10.99
N GLN A 60 -15.49 7.56 11.34
CA GLN A 60 -15.75 7.07 12.69
C GLN A 60 -14.90 5.84 13.04
N THR A 61 -14.75 4.90 12.10
CA THR A 61 -13.93 3.71 12.27
C THR A 61 -12.46 4.06 12.42
N LEU A 62 -11.95 5.02 11.63
CA LEU A 62 -10.57 5.52 11.77
C LEU A 62 -10.32 6.12 13.16
N ARG A 63 -11.29 6.86 13.72
CA ARG A 63 -11.21 7.36 15.11
C ARG A 63 -11.08 6.20 16.10
N TRP A 64 -11.86 5.14 15.94
CA TRP A 64 -11.74 3.96 16.81
C TRP A 64 -10.39 3.28 16.68
N CYS A 65 -9.88 3.12 15.46
CA CYS A 65 -8.54 2.56 15.22
C CYS A 65 -7.46 3.37 15.94
N LEU A 66 -7.47 4.70 15.81
CA LEU A 66 -6.54 5.58 16.53
C LEU A 66 -6.64 5.41 18.05
N ASN A 67 -7.87 5.40 18.60
CA ASN A 67 -8.09 5.22 20.04
C ASN A 67 -7.67 3.84 20.54
N LEU A 68 -7.74 2.82 19.70
CA LEU A 68 -7.29 1.45 19.99
C LEU A 68 -5.76 1.29 19.88
N GLY A 69 -5.06 2.29 19.32
CA GLY A 69 -3.61 2.23 19.13
C GLY A 69 -3.18 1.45 17.88
N ILE A 70 -4.09 1.24 16.92
CA ILE A 70 -3.79 0.67 15.61
C ILE A 70 -2.94 1.67 14.84
N GLN A 71 -1.77 1.23 14.38
CA GLN A 71 -0.76 2.11 13.78
C GLN A 71 -1.00 2.33 12.29
N GLU A 72 -1.61 1.37 11.61
CA GLU A 72 -1.82 1.44 10.16
C GLU A 72 -3.20 0.96 9.77
N VAL A 73 -3.83 1.70 8.87
CA VAL A 73 -5.14 1.36 8.30
C VAL A 73 -5.08 1.48 6.78
N THR A 74 -5.52 0.43 6.09
CA THR A 74 -5.68 0.43 4.63
C THR A 74 -7.15 0.36 4.27
N VAL A 75 -7.64 1.30 3.46
CA VAL A 75 -9.04 1.36 3.03
C VAL A 75 -9.17 1.16 1.52
N TYR A 76 -10.09 0.30 1.09
CA TYR A 76 -10.42 0.11 -0.32
C TYR A 76 -11.49 1.11 -0.73
N ALA A 77 -11.05 2.27 -1.25
CA ALA A 77 -11.94 3.37 -1.57
C ALA A 77 -12.53 3.27 -2.99
N PHE A 78 -11.71 2.92 -4.00
CA PHE A 78 -12.13 2.82 -5.39
C PHE A 78 -11.31 1.79 -6.17
N SER A 79 -11.99 0.81 -6.75
CA SER A 79 -11.38 -0.21 -7.62
C SER A 79 -11.27 0.27 -9.07
N ILE A 80 -10.23 -0.17 -9.81
CA ILE A 80 -10.17 -0.02 -11.27
C ILE A 80 -11.44 -0.55 -11.93
N GLU A 81 -12.01 -1.65 -11.43
CA GLU A 81 -13.26 -2.22 -11.94
C GLU A 81 -14.47 -1.29 -11.75
N ASN A 82 -14.40 -0.31 -10.87
CA ASN A 82 -15.47 0.66 -10.67
C ASN A 82 -15.63 1.64 -11.83
N PHE A 83 -14.62 1.85 -12.67
CA PHE A 83 -14.74 2.63 -13.89
C PHE A 83 -15.72 2.01 -14.91
N LYS A 84 -16.05 0.72 -14.78
CA LYS A 84 -17.05 0.04 -15.61
C LYS A 84 -18.51 0.35 -15.23
N ARG A 85 -18.73 1.11 -14.15
CA ARG A 85 -20.06 1.54 -13.72
C ARG A 85 -20.63 2.62 -14.66
N SER A 86 -21.90 3.00 -14.45
CA SER A 86 -22.47 4.12 -15.21
C SER A 86 -21.64 5.39 -15.02
N LYS A 87 -21.58 6.21 -16.06
CA LYS A 87 -20.84 7.48 -16.03
C LYS A 87 -21.26 8.36 -14.83
N GLU A 88 -22.56 8.46 -14.58
CA GLU A 88 -23.12 9.24 -13.48
C GLU A 88 -22.60 8.74 -12.10
N GLU A 89 -22.49 7.42 -11.91
CA GLU A 89 -21.98 6.85 -10.66
C GLU A 89 -20.47 7.13 -10.52
N VAL A 90 -19.70 7.00 -11.60
CA VAL A 90 -18.27 7.28 -11.62
C VAL A 90 -18.02 8.78 -11.34
N ASP A 91 -18.71 9.67 -12.05
CA ASP A 91 -18.58 11.11 -11.89
C ASP A 91 -18.92 11.52 -10.44
N GLY A 92 -20.00 10.97 -9.87
CA GLY A 92 -20.38 11.23 -8.49
C GLY A 92 -19.35 10.72 -7.46
N LEU A 93 -18.65 9.62 -7.74
CA LEU A 93 -17.55 9.13 -6.90
C LEU A 93 -16.30 10.00 -7.02
N MET A 94 -16.01 10.51 -8.22
CA MET A 94 -14.91 11.47 -8.43
C MET A 94 -15.19 12.79 -7.72
N ASP A 95 -16.42 13.30 -7.78
CA ASP A 95 -16.84 14.50 -7.04
C ASP A 95 -16.71 14.32 -5.52
N LEU A 96 -17.09 13.16 -5.02
CA LEU A 96 -16.90 12.80 -3.62
C LEU A 96 -15.42 12.78 -3.25
N ALA A 97 -14.56 12.20 -4.10
CA ALA A 97 -13.12 12.17 -3.90
C ALA A 97 -12.54 13.59 -3.83
N ARG A 98 -12.91 14.49 -4.78
CA ARG A 98 -12.49 15.90 -4.75
C ARG A 98 -12.82 16.56 -3.40
N GLN A 99 -14.08 16.45 -2.99
CA GLN A 99 -14.53 17.03 -1.71
C GLN A 99 -13.73 16.47 -0.53
N LYS A 100 -13.45 15.17 -0.52
CA LYS A 100 -12.78 14.54 0.61
C LYS A 100 -11.30 14.84 0.66
N PHE A 101 -10.59 14.84 -0.47
CA PHE A 101 -9.17 15.21 -0.52
C PHE A 101 -8.98 16.73 -0.25
N SER A 102 -9.82 17.61 -0.80
CA SER A 102 -9.79 19.04 -0.45
C SER A 102 -9.98 19.26 1.05
N ARG A 103 -10.96 18.57 1.65
CA ARG A 103 -11.20 18.64 3.09
C ARG A 103 -10.01 18.15 3.93
N LEU A 104 -9.33 17.10 3.46
CA LEU A 104 -8.13 16.57 4.13
C LEU A 104 -7.03 17.63 4.16
N LEU A 105 -6.87 18.40 3.09
CA LEU A 105 -5.91 19.48 3.01
C LEU A 105 -6.28 20.66 3.95
N GLU A 106 -7.55 20.92 4.20
CA GLU A 106 -8.02 21.90 5.20
C GLU A 106 -7.71 21.43 6.64
N GLU A 107 -7.58 20.14 6.88
CA GLU A 107 -7.40 19.54 8.20
C GLU A 107 -5.93 19.23 8.54
N GLN A 108 -4.96 19.88 7.89
CA GLN A 108 -3.51 19.60 8.07
C GLN A 108 -3.06 19.67 9.53
N GLU A 109 -3.57 20.62 10.32
CA GLU A 109 -3.21 20.71 11.74
C GLU A 109 -3.66 19.49 12.55
N ASN A 110 -4.79 18.91 12.20
CA ASN A 110 -5.29 17.67 12.82
C ASN A 110 -4.42 16.46 12.45
N LEU A 111 -4.04 16.35 11.16
CA LEU A 111 -3.14 15.30 10.69
C LEU A 111 -1.77 15.41 11.37
N LYS A 112 -1.23 16.63 11.50
CA LYS A 112 0.03 16.92 12.18
C LYS A 112 -0.03 16.56 13.66
N LYS A 113 -1.09 16.98 14.37
CA LYS A 113 -1.33 16.67 15.79
C LYS A 113 -1.28 15.17 16.07
N HIS A 114 -1.90 14.38 15.21
CA HIS A 114 -1.93 12.92 15.32
C HIS A 114 -0.75 12.22 14.63
N GLY A 115 0.07 12.96 13.86
CA GLY A 115 1.20 12.42 13.12
C GLY A 115 0.80 11.42 12.04
N VAL A 116 -0.33 11.68 11.34
CA VAL A 116 -0.91 10.78 10.34
C VAL A 116 -0.29 11.02 8.97
N CYS A 117 0.40 10.02 8.44
CA CYS A 117 0.90 9.97 7.07
C CYS A 117 -0.16 9.38 6.15
N ILE A 118 -0.48 10.10 5.07
CA ILE A 118 -1.42 9.66 4.04
C ILE A 118 -0.62 9.05 2.88
N ARG A 119 -1.02 7.85 2.47
CA ARG A 119 -0.52 7.20 1.25
C ARG A 119 -1.70 6.86 0.36
N VAL A 120 -1.58 7.11 -0.93
CA VAL A 120 -2.61 6.74 -1.91
C VAL A 120 -2.00 5.72 -2.87
N LEU A 121 -2.62 4.55 -2.92
CA LEU A 121 -2.12 3.35 -3.58
C LEU A 121 -3.03 3.01 -4.77
N GLY A 122 -2.48 2.95 -5.98
CA GLY A 122 -3.23 2.59 -7.18
C GLY A 122 -2.67 3.20 -8.46
N ASP A 123 -3.39 3.04 -9.56
CA ASP A 123 -3.08 3.60 -10.87
C ASP A 123 -3.63 5.03 -10.98
N LEU A 124 -2.91 5.97 -10.35
CA LEU A 124 -3.35 7.37 -10.25
C LEU A 124 -3.51 8.07 -11.62
N PRO A 125 -2.70 7.76 -12.66
CA PRO A 125 -2.92 8.28 -14.02
C PRO A 125 -4.30 8.00 -14.63
N LEU A 126 -5.06 7.01 -14.13
CA LEU A 126 -6.44 6.77 -14.54
C LEU A 126 -7.44 7.81 -14.02
N LEU A 127 -7.05 8.61 -13.05
CA LEU A 127 -7.89 9.60 -12.40
C LEU A 127 -7.87 10.94 -13.16
N PRO A 128 -8.92 11.77 -13.06
CA PRO A 128 -8.88 13.17 -13.50
C PRO A 128 -7.69 13.92 -12.88
N LEU A 129 -7.07 14.81 -13.66
CA LEU A 129 -5.83 15.51 -13.27
C LEU A 129 -5.99 16.29 -11.96
N ASP A 130 -7.11 16.98 -11.78
CA ASP A 130 -7.42 17.74 -10.57
C ASP A 130 -7.46 16.86 -9.30
N ILE A 131 -7.90 15.60 -9.42
CA ILE A 131 -7.86 14.63 -8.31
C ILE A 131 -6.43 14.16 -8.06
N GLN A 132 -5.65 13.92 -9.14
CA GLN A 132 -4.23 13.58 -9.00
C GLN A 132 -3.47 14.68 -8.26
N GLU A 133 -3.71 15.94 -8.57
CA GLU A 133 -3.12 17.11 -7.90
C GLU A 133 -3.48 17.17 -6.40
N LEU A 134 -4.76 16.99 -6.05
CA LEU A 134 -5.22 16.95 -4.65
C LEU A 134 -4.59 15.80 -3.87
N ILE A 135 -4.48 14.63 -4.49
CA ILE A 135 -3.80 13.46 -3.91
C ILE A 135 -2.32 13.77 -3.67
N ALA A 136 -1.63 14.34 -4.68
CA ALA A 136 -0.22 14.68 -4.58
C ALA A 136 0.04 15.67 -3.43
N GLN A 137 -0.77 16.72 -3.32
CA GLN A 137 -0.70 17.67 -2.21
C GLN A 137 -0.86 16.98 -0.85
N ALA A 138 -1.85 16.10 -0.71
CA ALA A 138 -2.11 15.38 0.55
C ALA A 138 -0.94 14.45 0.94
N VAL A 139 -0.39 13.71 -0.02
CA VAL A 139 0.75 12.81 0.19
C VAL A 139 2.00 13.60 0.58
N LEU A 140 2.34 14.65 -0.18
CA LEU A 140 3.53 15.47 0.08
C LEU A 140 3.45 16.22 1.40
N ALA A 141 2.27 16.77 1.75
CA ALA A 141 2.07 17.50 3.01
C ALA A 141 2.22 16.60 4.26
N THR A 142 1.99 15.29 4.12
CA THR A 142 1.98 14.37 5.26
C THR A 142 3.15 13.37 5.26
N ARG A 143 4.01 13.38 4.24
CA ARG A 143 5.09 12.38 4.03
C ARG A 143 6.07 12.25 5.20
N ASN A 144 6.25 13.31 5.99
CA ASN A 144 7.18 13.34 7.12
C ASN A 144 6.55 12.87 8.44
N TYR A 145 5.24 12.56 8.46
CA TYR A 145 4.57 12.05 9.65
C TYR A 145 4.76 10.53 9.74
N ASN A 146 4.92 10.02 10.94
CA ASN A 146 5.33 8.62 11.15
C ASN A 146 4.68 7.93 12.36
N LYS A 147 3.65 8.53 12.97
CA LYS A 147 2.97 7.92 14.11
C LYS A 147 1.87 6.96 13.68
N CYS A 148 1.09 7.35 12.67
CA CYS A 148 0.01 6.55 12.12
C CYS A 148 0.03 6.65 10.59
N PHE A 149 -0.42 5.59 9.91
CA PHE A 149 -0.46 5.52 8.46
C PHE A 149 -1.88 5.24 7.99
N LEU A 150 -2.36 6.03 7.03
CA LEU A 150 -3.61 5.79 6.33
C LEU A 150 -3.32 5.56 4.85
N ASN A 151 -3.48 4.32 4.41
CA ASN A 151 -3.36 3.92 3.02
C ASN A 151 -4.74 3.94 2.37
N VAL A 152 -4.90 4.73 1.33
CA VAL A 152 -6.15 4.84 0.57
C VAL A 152 -5.93 4.15 -0.79
N CYS A 153 -6.49 2.95 -0.98
CA CYS A 153 -6.46 2.26 -2.26
C CYS A 153 -7.50 2.91 -3.19
N PHE A 154 -7.01 3.67 -4.17
CA PHE A 154 -7.82 4.43 -5.12
C PHE A 154 -7.37 4.16 -6.55
N ALA A 155 -8.28 3.82 -7.45
CA ALA A 155 -7.97 3.21 -8.75
C ALA A 155 -7.03 1.99 -8.59
N TYR A 156 -7.36 1.11 -7.64
CA TYR A 156 -6.52 0.00 -7.23
C TYR A 156 -7.15 -1.35 -7.58
N THR A 157 -6.35 -2.30 -8.00
CA THR A 157 -6.58 -3.74 -7.92
C THR A 157 -5.27 -4.46 -7.64
N SER A 158 -5.32 -5.59 -6.96
CA SER A 158 -4.12 -6.36 -6.63
C SER A 158 -3.40 -6.87 -7.87
N ARG A 159 -4.15 -7.30 -8.89
CA ARG A 159 -3.57 -7.71 -10.18
C ARG A 159 -2.82 -6.58 -10.87
N HIS A 160 -3.36 -5.35 -10.82
CA HIS A 160 -2.67 -4.19 -11.36
C HIS A 160 -1.42 -3.85 -10.56
N GLU A 161 -1.47 -3.87 -9.23
CA GLU A 161 -0.32 -3.66 -8.35
C GLU A 161 0.81 -4.63 -8.68
N ILE A 162 0.52 -5.94 -8.76
CA ILE A 162 1.51 -6.97 -9.12
C ILE A 162 2.08 -6.73 -10.51
N SER A 163 1.22 -6.47 -11.51
CA SER A 163 1.66 -6.21 -12.89
C SER A 163 2.53 -4.95 -12.97
N ASN A 164 2.21 -3.91 -12.18
CA ASN A 164 3.01 -2.71 -12.11
C ASN A 164 4.38 -2.99 -11.47
N ALA A 165 4.43 -3.75 -10.37
CA ALA A 165 5.68 -4.14 -9.75
C ALA A 165 6.60 -4.91 -10.71
N VAL A 166 6.04 -5.80 -11.54
CA VAL A 166 6.79 -6.51 -12.59
C VAL A 166 7.33 -5.52 -13.64
N ARG A 167 6.52 -4.54 -14.09
CA ARG A 167 6.97 -3.50 -15.03
C ARG A 167 8.09 -2.64 -14.45
N GLU A 168 8.00 -2.29 -13.15
CA GLU A 168 9.07 -1.53 -12.48
C GLU A 168 10.39 -2.33 -12.41
N MET A 169 10.33 -3.62 -12.14
CA MET A 169 11.53 -4.48 -12.19
C MET A 169 12.10 -4.58 -13.61
N ALA A 170 11.24 -4.74 -14.62
CA ALA A 170 11.66 -4.76 -16.02
C ALA A 170 12.33 -3.45 -16.43
N TRP A 171 11.76 -2.31 -16.02
CA TRP A 171 12.38 -1.00 -16.19
C TRP A 171 13.76 -0.92 -15.52
N GLY A 172 13.91 -1.45 -14.30
CA GLY A 172 15.20 -1.51 -13.60
C GLY A 172 16.26 -2.30 -14.36
N VAL A 173 15.89 -3.40 -14.99
CA VAL A 173 16.79 -4.20 -15.86
C VAL A 173 17.14 -3.42 -17.14
N GLU A 174 16.16 -2.78 -17.78
CA GLU A 174 16.35 -1.97 -18.98
C GLU A 174 17.30 -0.79 -18.74
N GLN A 175 17.21 -0.16 -17.57
CA GLN A 175 18.09 0.93 -17.17
C GLN A 175 19.47 0.46 -16.67
N GLY A 176 19.75 -0.84 -16.63
CA GLY A 176 20.99 -1.39 -16.11
C GLY A 176 21.16 -1.27 -14.58
N LEU A 177 20.09 -0.94 -13.85
CA LEU A 177 20.08 -0.86 -12.39
C LEU A 177 19.98 -2.24 -11.74
N LEU A 178 19.45 -3.22 -12.46
CA LEU A 178 19.30 -4.61 -12.04
C LEU A 178 19.87 -5.55 -13.09
N GLU A 179 20.36 -6.70 -12.65
CA GLU A 179 20.58 -7.86 -13.53
C GLU A 179 19.31 -8.73 -13.58
N PRO A 180 19.03 -9.45 -14.69
CA PRO A 180 17.90 -10.36 -14.75
C PRO A 180 17.88 -11.41 -13.60
N SER A 181 19.04 -11.79 -13.10
CA SER A 181 19.21 -12.70 -11.96
C SER A 181 18.81 -12.11 -10.62
N ASP A 182 18.66 -10.78 -10.52
CA ASP A 182 18.22 -10.10 -9.31
C ASP A 182 16.68 -10.15 -9.15
N VAL A 183 15.96 -10.42 -10.25
CA VAL A 183 14.50 -10.51 -10.25
C VAL A 183 14.04 -11.70 -9.40
N SER A 184 13.27 -11.39 -8.37
CA SER A 184 12.80 -12.37 -7.39
C SER A 184 11.48 -11.95 -6.77
N GLU A 185 10.79 -12.87 -6.12
CA GLU A 185 9.56 -12.55 -5.37
C GLU A 185 9.83 -11.55 -4.24
N SER A 186 10.98 -11.65 -3.57
CA SER A 186 11.38 -10.71 -2.53
C SER A 186 11.62 -9.29 -3.09
N LEU A 187 12.09 -9.17 -4.34
CA LEU A 187 12.21 -7.87 -4.99
C LEU A 187 10.84 -7.36 -5.43
N LEU A 188 9.96 -8.25 -5.91
CA LEU A 188 8.59 -7.90 -6.27
C LEU A 188 7.84 -7.30 -5.07
N ASP A 189 7.95 -7.90 -3.88
CA ASP A 189 7.38 -7.36 -2.64
C ASP A 189 7.78 -5.89 -2.41
N LYS A 190 9.06 -5.57 -2.64
CA LYS A 190 9.61 -4.22 -2.46
C LYS A 190 9.18 -3.23 -3.55
N CYS A 191 8.65 -3.72 -4.67
CA CYS A 191 8.16 -2.91 -5.77
C CYS A 191 6.64 -2.67 -5.72
N LEU A 192 5.89 -3.34 -4.85
CA LEU A 192 4.45 -3.14 -4.68
C LEU A 192 4.13 -1.71 -4.22
N TYR A 193 2.91 -1.25 -4.45
CA TYR A 193 2.43 0.01 -3.87
C TYR A 193 2.43 -0.03 -2.34
N THR A 194 2.18 -1.22 -1.78
CA THR A 194 2.13 -1.50 -0.34
C THR A 194 3.50 -1.77 0.29
N SER A 195 4.61 -1.66 -0.45
CA SER A 195 5.96 -2.04 0.00
C SER A 195 6.43 -1.35 1.29
N ASN A 196 5.90 -0.17 1.58
CA ASN A 196 6.20 0.60 2.80
C ASN A 196 5.25 0.29 3.97
N SER A 197 4.44 -0.76 3.85
CA SER A 197 3.46 -1.20 4.86
C SER A 197 3.72 -2.64 5.27
N PRO A 198 3.55 -3.01 6.54
CA PRO A 198 3.46 -4.42 6.91
C PRO A 198 2.19 -5.03 6.29
N ASP A 199 2.14 -6.36 6.17
CA ASP A 199 0.91 -7.02 5.76
C ASP A 199 -0.20 -6.78 6.80
N PRO A 200 -1.48 -6.67 6.37
CA PRO A 200 -2.57 -6.50 7.31
C PRO A 200 -2.76 -7.73 8.22
N ASP A 201 -2.73 -7.51 9.54
CA ASP A 201 -3.06 -8.52 10.54
C ASP A 201 -4.54 -8.93 10.43
N LEU A 202 -5.40 -7.97 10.08
CA LEU A 202 -6.83 -8.15 9.99
C LEU A 202 -7.40 -7.48 8.75
N LEU A 203 -8.20 -8.23 7.97
CA LEU A 203 -8.97 -7.70 6.86
C LEU A 203 -10.46 -7.81 7.17
N ILE A 204 -11.16 -6.68 7.15
CA ILE A 204 -12.58 -6.57 7.45
C ILE A 204 -13.32 -6.16 6.18
N ARG A 205 -14.29 -6.98 5.75
CA ARG A 205 -15.25 -6.61 4.72
C ARG A 205 -16.65 -6.53 5.32
N THR A 206 -17.29 -5.39 5.11
CA THR A 206 -18.64 -5.14 5.64
C THR A 206 -19.72 -5.81 4.78
N SER A 207 -20.95 -5.86 5.32
CA SER A 207 -22.16 -6.28 4.58
C SER A 207 -22.26 -7.77 4.21
N GLY A 208 -21.57 -8.65 4.94
CA GLY A 208 -21.71 -10.10 4.81
C GLY A 208 -21.08 -10.72 3.56
N GLU A 209 -20.28 -9.96 2.81
CA GLU A 209 -19.53 -10.47 1.65
C GLU A 209 -18.20 -11.06 2.11
N VAL A 210 -17.82 -12.22 1.53
CA VAL A 210 -16.58 -12.93 1.91
C VAL A 210 -15.47 -12.87 0.85
N ARG A 211 -15.78 -12.42 -0.37
CA ARG A 211 -14.80 -12.31 -1.47
C ARG A 211 -13.86 -11.13 -1.28
N LEU A 212 -12.61 -11.27 -1.69
CA LEU A 212 -11.58 -10.21 -1.58
C LEU A 212 -11.72 -9.11 -2.65
N SER A 213 -12.43 -9.34 -3.74
CA SER A 213 -12.64 -8.37 -4.84
C SER A 213 -11.34 -7.76 -5.37
N ASP A 214 -10.33 -8.59 -5.59
CA ASP A 214 -9.02 -8.18 -6.09
C ASP A 214 -8.29 -7.14 -5.20
N PHE A 215 -8.47 -7.29 -3.86
CA PHE A 215 -7.87 -6.41 -2.87
C PHE A 215 -6.84 -7.16 -2.03
N LEU A 216 -5.60 -6.68 -2.01
CA LEU A 216 -4.46 -7.18 -1.21
C LEU A 216 -4.25 -8.71 -1.33
N LEU A 217 -4.40 -9.26 -2.55
CA LEU A 217 -4.31 -10.71 -2.77
C LEU A 217 -2.89 -11.23 -2.51
N TRP A 218 -1.86 -10.48 -2.94
CA TRP A 218 -0.47 -10.85 -2.74
C TRP A 218 -0.11 -10.88 -1.27
N GLN A 219 -0.47 -9.84 -0.53
CA GLN A 219 -0.23 -9.69 0.90
C GLN A 219 -0.90 -10.79 1.72
N LYS A 220 -2.09 -11.25 1.28
CA LYS A 220 -2.81 -12.37 1.93
C LYS A 220 -2.27 -13.75 1.57
N ALA A 221 -1.73 -13.93 0.35
CA ALA A 221 -1.14 -15.20 -0.06
C ALA A 221 0.24 -15.44 0.56
N ARG A 222 0.96 -14.36 0.91
CA ARG A 222 2.36 -14.42 1.35
C ARG A 222 2.57 -15.21 2.63
N ASP A 223 1.68 -15.09 3.61
CA ASP A 223 1.80 -15.75 4.91
C ASP A 223 1.90 -17.28 4.83
N SER A 224 1.33 -17.88 3.77
CA SER A 224 1.27 -19.34 3.62
C SER A 224 2.56 -19.97 3.03
N TYR A 225 3.49 -19.17 2.48
CA TYR A 225 4.62 -19.69 1.67
C TYR A 225 6.00 -19.11 2.03
N MET A 226 6.13 -18.33 3.08
CA MET A 226 7.38 -17.59 3.39
C MET A 226 8.61 -18.48 3.60
N GLU A 227 8.46 -19.62 4.26
CA GLU A 227 9.60 -20.53 4.56
C GLU A 227 10.12 -21.24 3.29
N GLU A 228 9.21 -21.70 2.44
CA GLU A 228 9.51 -22.34 1.18
C GLU A 228 10.23 -21.38 0.22
N ARG A 229 9.81 -20.12 0.17
CA ARG A 229 10.42 -19.07 -0.67
C ARG A 229 11.85 -18.75 -0.26
N ARG A 230 12.14 -18.67 1.05
CA ARG A 230 13.51 -18.45 1.54
C ARG A 230 14.44 -19.59 1.12
N ARG A 231 13.96 -20.82 1.18
CA ARG A 231 14.72 -21.99 0.75
C ARG A 231 15.02 -21.96 -0.75
N GLN A 232 14.02 -21.71 -1.59
CA GLN A 232 14.18 -21.60 -3.04
C GLN A 232 15.13 -20.47 -3.44
N GLN A 233 15.08 -19.33 -2.76
CA GLN A 233 16.02 -18.24 -3.03
C GLN A 233 17.46 -18.62 -2.69
N MET A 234 17.67 -19.27 -1.54
CA MET A 234 18.99 -19.77 -1.17
C MET A 234 19.55 -20.77 -2.19
N GLU A 235 18.71 -21.69 -2.70
CA GLU A 235 19.09 -22.66 -3.74
C GLU A 235 19.48 -21.97 -5.04
N ARG A 236 18.74 -20.94 -5.48
CA ARG A 236 19.08 -20.13 -6.66
C ARG A 236 20.42 -19.40 -6.50
N ASP A 237 20.64 -18.78 -5.35
CA ASP A 237 21.89 -18.06 -5.07
C ASP A 237 23.09 -19.01 -5.05
N GLN A 238 22.92 -20.22 -4.52
CA GLN A 238 23.96 -21.27 -4.54
C GLN A 238 24.23 -21.78 -5.97
N ALA A 239 23.18 -21.97 -6.78
CA ALA A 239 23.31 -22.41 -8.17
C ALA A 239 24.03 -21.33 -9.00
N TYR A 240 23.67 -20.05 -8.86
CA TYR A 240 24.32 -18.93 -9.55
C TYR A 240 25.82 -18.86 -9.23
N VAL A 241 26.20 -18.94 -7.96
CA VAL A 241 27.60 -18.94 -7.55
C VAL A 241 28.34 -20.14 -8.08
N THR A 242 27.71 -21.32 -8.10
CA THR A 242 28.31 -22.54 -8.66
C THR A 242 28.57 -22.38 -10.15
N GLN A 243 27.60 -21.85 -10.91
CA GLN A 243 27.75 -21.60 -12.34
C GLN A 243 28.86 -20.58 -12.62
N LYS A 244 28.96 -19.52 -11.85
CA LYS A 244 29.99 -18.49 -12.00
C LYS A 244 31.38 -19.03 -11.71
N LEU A 245 31.53 -19.86 -10.68
CA LEU A 245 32.80 -20.54 -10.39
C LEU A 245 33.24 -21.52 -11.51
N GLN A 246 32.28 -22.22 -12.13
CA GLN A 246 32.54 -23.07 -13.28
C GLN A 246 33.00 -22.27 -14.50
N GLN A 247 32.39 -21.13 -14.78
CA GLN A 247 32.79 -20.23 -15.87
C GLN A 247 34.19 -19.63 -15.66
N GLU A 248 34.62 -19.43 -14.42
CA GLU A 248 35.95 -18.95 -14.06
C GLU A 248 37.02 -20.09 -14.01
N GLY A 249 36.66 -21.31 -14.42
CA GLY A 249 37.60 -22.42 -14.54
C GLY A 249 37.95 -23.12 -13.21
N PHE A 250 37.19 -22.94 -12.16
CA PHE A 250 37.43 -23.58 -10.87
C PHE A 250 36.72 -24.93 -10.78
N ALA A 251 37.48 -26.01 -10.54
CA ALA A 251 36.95 -27.34 -10.28
C ALA A 251 36.14 -27.37 -8.98
N SER A 252 35.06 -28.15 -8.97
CA SER A 252 34.02 -28.18 -7.95
C SER A 252 34.44 -28.57 -6.51
N HIS A 253 35.73 -28.89 -6.25
CA HIS A 253 36.16 -29.49 -4.99
C HIS A 253 37.32 -28.77 -4.26
N GLY A 254 37.71 -27.58 -4.64
CA GLY A 254 38.84 -26.88 -4.03
C GLY A 254 38.42 -25.56 -3.33
N ASP A 255 38.61 -25.52 -2.01
CA ASP A 255 38.60 -24.34 -1.14
C ASP A 255 37.23 -23.77 -0.74
N SER A 256 36.60 -24.39 0.25
CA SER A 256 35.37 -23.96 0.90
C SER A 256 35.42 -22.47 1.39
N ARG A 257 36.63 -22.00 1.74
CA ARG A 257 36.83 -20.59 2.19
C ARG A 257 36.68 -19.61 1.03
N ARG A 258 37.29 -19.94 -0.13
CA ARG A 258 37.21 -19.09 -1.34
C ARG A 258 35.80 -19.07 -1.91
N ARG A 259 35.10 -20.18 -1.91
CA ARG A 259 33.69 -20.28 -2.31
C ARG A 259 32.79 -19.42 -1.41
N ARG A 260 33.01 -19.45 -0.09
CA ARG A 260 32.27 -18.61 0.87
C ARG A 260 32.53 -17.13 0.63
N THR A 261 33.79 -16.74 0.40
CA THR A 261 34.16 -15.33 0.14
C THR A 261 33.55 -14.83 -1.17
N LEU A 262 33.54 -15.64 -2.23
CA LEU A 262 32.90 -15.28 -3.51
C LEU A 262 31.39 -15.21 -3.38
N LEU A 263 30.76 -16.14 -2.65
CA LEU A 263 29.32 -16.10 -2.36
C LEU A 263 28.97 -14.80 -1.64
N GLN A 264 29.71 -14.45 -0.60
CA GLN A 264 29.50 -13.23 0.15
C GLN A 264 29.66 -11.98 -0.73
N LYS A 265 30.72 -11.93 -1.55
CA LYS A 265 30.93 -10.80 -2.48
C LYS A 265 29.79 -10.68 -3.49
N CYS A 266 29.33 -11.78 -4.10
CA CYS A 266 28.20 -11.75 -5.04
C CYS A 266 26.90 -11.29 -4.35
N THR A 267 26.64 -11.75 -3.13
CA THR A 267 25.47 -11.34 -2.35
C THR A 267 25.51 -9.85 -2.05
N THR A 268 26.64 -9.32 -1.59
CA THR A 268 26.82 -7.89 -1.30
C THR A 268 26.61 -7.04 -2.56
N MET A 269 27.23 -7.39 -3.69
CA MET A 269 27.04 -6.65 -4.94
C MET A 269 25.60 -6.65 -5.44
N ARG A 270 24.90 -7.79 -5.25
CA ARG A 270 23.47 -7.89 -5.57
C ARG A 270 22.63 -7.00 -4.66
N GLU A 271 22.88 -7.01 -3.36
CA GLU A 271 22.19 -6.15 -2.40
C GLU A 271 22.40 -4.67 -2.73
N GLU A 272 23.62 -4.26 -3.09
CA GLU A 272 23.93 -2.89 -3.52
C GLU A 272 23.13 -2.49 -4.77
N ARG A 273 23.07 -3.35 -5.82
CA ARG A 273 22.26 -3.09 -7.01
C ARG A 273 20.77 -2.95 -6.66
N ILE A 274 20.24 -3.87 -5.87
CA ILE A 274 18.83 -3.84 -5.43
C ILE A 274 18.55 -2.55 -4.66
N GLN A 275 19.42 -2.14 -3.75
CA GLN A 275 19.25 -0.88 -3.01
C GLN A 275 19.29 0.34 -3.91
N GLY A 276 20.23 0.39 -4.85
CA GLY A 276 20.31 1.47 -5.84
C GLY A 276 19.06 1.58 -6.71
N PHE A 277 18.54 0.42 -7.16
CA PHE A 277 17.29 0.36 -7.91
C PHE A 277 16.09 0.85 -7.08
N LEU A 278 15.95 0.40 -5.83
CA LEU A 278 14.83 0.80 -4.96
C LEU A 278 14.88 2.30 -4.65
N GLN A 279 16.07 2.89 -4.50
CA GLN A 279 16.22 4.35 -4.37
C GLN A 279 15.77 5.07 -5.63
N ALA A 280 16.17 4.60 -6.82
CA ALA A 280 15.75 5.18 -8.09
C ALA A 280 14.22 5.06 -8.29
N LEU A 281 13.63 3.93 -7.89
CA LEU A 281 12.18 3.71 -7.93
C LEU A 281 11.44 4.66 -6.99
N GLU A 282 11.95 4.87 -5.78
CA GLU A 282 11.35 5.81 -4.81
C GLU A 282 11.44 7.26 -5.34
N HIS A 283 12.58 7.67 -5.88
CA HIS A 283 12.71 8.98 -6.53
C HIS A 283 11.69 9.15 -7.66
N LYS A 284 11.54 8.16 -8.54
CA LYS A 284 10.55 8.18 -9.63
C LYS A 284 9.11 8.37 -9.10
N ARG A 285 8.76 7.74 -7.98
CA ARG A 285 7.45 7.87 -7.34
C ARG A 285 7.25 9.25 -6.70
N VAL A 286 8.26 9.77 -6.03
CA VAL A 286 8.23 11.12 -5.44
C VAL A 286 8.14 12.18 -6.53
N ASP A 287 8.97 12.08 -7.57
CA ASP A 287 8.94 12.99 -8.73
C ASP A 287 7.58 13.05 -9.42
N PHE A 288 6.86 11.92 -9.45
CA PHE A 288 5.49 11.91 -9.99
C PHE A 288 4.58 12.84 -9.20
N PHE A 289 4.61 12.81 -7.87
CA PHE A 289 3.81 13.70 -7.03
C PHE A 289 4.30 15.15 -7.08
N GLU A 290 5.60 15.37 -7.10
CA GLU A 290 6.19 16.73 -7.16
C GLU A 290 5.86 17.45 -8.49
N ARG A 291 5.78 16.72 -9.62
CA ARG A 291 5.34 17.28 -10.91
C ARG A 291 3.87 17.68 -10.91
N LEU A 292 3.02 17.00 -10.14
CA LEU A 292 1.60 17.34 -10.00
C LEU A 292 1.37 18.54 -9.07
N CYS A 293 2.36 18.90 -8.25
CA CYS A 293 2.31 20.04 -7.34
C CYS A 293 3.47 20.98 -7.67
N PRO A 294 3.47 21.69 -8.82
CA PRO A 294 4.51 22.68 -9.08
C PRO A 294 4.47 23.69 -7.95
N VAL A 295 5.61 23.85 -7.27
CA VAL A 295 5.81 24.90 -6.28
C VAL A 295 5.48 26.20 -6.97
N SER A 296 4.42 26.87 -6.55
CA SER A 296 4.16 28.26 -6.95
C SER A 296 5.37 29.08 -6.52
N ALA A 297 6.15 29.50 -7.52
CA ALA A 297 7.31 30.36 -7.35
C ALA A 297 6.91 31.71 -6.74
#